data_b146c771aa32f28a542defd67f2ac6f1
#
_entry.id   b146c771aa32f28a542defd67f2ac6f1
#
_cell.length_a   1.000
_cell.length_b   1.000
_cell.length_c   1.000
_cell.angle_alpha   90.00
_cell.angle_beta   90.00
_cell.angle_gamma   90.00
#
_symmetry.space_group_name_H-M   'P 1'
#
loop_
_entity.id
_entity.type
_entity.pdbx_description
1 polymer ?
#
loop_
_entity_poly.entity_id
_entity_poly.type
_entity_poly.pdbx_seq_one_letter_code
_entity_poly.pdbx_strand_id
1 'polypeptide(L)'
;VRLFLSLVFVFAAVAAYSDPLIDIPTARKLPYETFKLEFANQITDDQTQLLWLDAGIGKSLEATFSTERFGREPVKTSEDLMYSVISALPGVSPGIAFGVQDIANTSQDHRRFYGVVTIREPTETFDGEIPYDLTVGFYYRKNLYPFFGFALPLSHKVKVMIENNGDRPAGGIEYVSSHALSFRLLFRGANTLGDVMWTARF
;
A
#
# COMPACT_ATOMS: atom_id res chain seq x y z
N VAL A 1 -25.28 -4.36 32.13
CA VAL A 1 -25.45 -4.06 30.68
C VAL A 1 -25.07 -2.61 30.35
N ARG A 2 -24.15 -1.96 31.11
CA ARG A 2 -23.73 -0.54 30.88
C ARG A 2 -22.22 -0.32 30.79
N LEU A 3 -21.44 -1.39 30.52
CA LEU A 3 -19.97 -1.31 30.52
C LEU A 3 -19.33 -1.60 29.13
N PHE A 4 -20.14 -1.67 28.06
CA PHE A 4 -19.64 -1.99 26.72
C PHE A 4 -19.63 -0.81 25.73
N LEU A 5 -19.96 0.41 26.16
CA LEU A 5 -20.10 1.57 25.26
C LEU A 5 -19.05 2.67 25.48
N SER A 6 -17.98 2.40 26.22
CA SER A 6 -16.94 3.45 26.49
C SER A 6 -15.62 3.18 25.75
N LEU A 7 -15.60 2.30 24.78
CA LEU A 7 -14.45 2.13 23.89
C LEU A 7 -14.68 2.90 22.58
N VAL A 8 -15.14 4.13 22.66
CA VAL A 8 -15.02 5.09 21.57
C VAL A 8 -13.60 5.59 21.60
N PHE A 9 -12.75 4.92 20.84
CA PHE A 9 -11.38 5.33 20.60
C PHE A 9 -11.37 6.73 19.97
N VAL A 10 -10.90 7.70 20.73
CA VAL A 10 -10.43 8.96 20.18
C VAL A 10 -9.10 8.67 19.48
N PHE A 11 -9.15 8.11 18.27
CA PHE A 11 -7.98 8.03 17.43
C PHE A 11 -7.72 9.42 16.86
N ALA A 12 -6.67 10.06 17.35
CA ALA A 12 -6.08 11.21 16.69
C ALA A 12 -5.59 10.74 15.34
N ALA A 13 -6.34 11.06 14.27
CA ALA A 13 -5.98 10.74 12.91
C ALA A 13 -4.73 11.54 12.53
N VAL A 14 -3.58 10.92 12.61
CA VAL A 14 -2.38 11.40 11.93
C VAL A 14 -2.48 10.84 10.51
N ALA A 15 -2.36 11.71 9.51
CA ALA A 15 -2.30 11.29 8.11
C ALA A 15 -1.07 10.39 7.92
N ALA A 16 -1.25 9.11 8.09
CA ALA A 16 -0.23 8.08 7.97
C ALA A 16 -0.35 7.51 6.56
N TYR A 17 0.53 7.94 5.69
CA TYR A 17 0.58 7.46 4.32
C TYR A 17 1.76 6.50 4.15
N SER A 18 1.61 5.26 4.56
CA SER A 18 2.31 4.16 3.92
C SER A 18 1.34 3.58 2.91
N ASP A 19 1.69 3.66 1.64
CA ASP A 19 0.91 3.03 0.60
C ASP A 19 1.85 2.22 -0.28
N PRO A 20 1.69 0.88 -0.35
CA PRO A 20 1.97 0.24 -1.64
C PRO A 20 1.12 1.01 -2.66
N LEU A 21 1.67 1.25 -3.84
CA LEU A 21 0.87 1.92 -4.86
C LEU A 21 -0.41 1.10 -5.10
N ILE A 22 -0.28 -0.06 -5.69
CA ILE A 22 -1.36 -1.05 -5.84
C ILE A 22 -0.79 -2.41 -5.44
N ASP A 23 0.25 -2.89 -6.18
CA ASP A 23 0.93 -4.17 -5.97
C ASP A 23 2.41 -4.01 -5.62
N ILE A 24 3.04 -2.85 -5.95
CA ILE A 24 4.45 -2.62 -5.70
C ILE A 24 4.69 -1.97 -4.35
N PRO A 25 5.75 -2.36 -3.62
CA PRO A 25 6.15 -1.68 -2.41
C PRO A 25 6.64 -0.26 -2.71
N THR A 26 6.45 0.64 -1.75
CA THR A 26 7.05 1.97 -1.77
C THR A 26 8.05 2.11 -0.61
N ALA A 27 8.97 3.08 -0.68
CA ALA A 27 9.84 3.40 0.45
C ALA A 27 9.16 4.31 1.49
N ARG A 28 7.82 4.36 1.48
CA ARG A 28 7.00 5.07 2.44
C ARG A 28 6.48 4.08 3.48
N LYS A 29 7.05 4.12 4.65
CA LYS A 29 6.70 3.24 5.76
C LYS A 29 5.52 3.80 6.55
N LEU A 30 4.64 2.92 7.05
CA LEU A 30 3.66 3.28 8.08
C LEU A 30 4.36 3.89 9.31
N PRO A 31 3.84 4.98 9.87
CA PRO A 31 4.32 5.49 11.14
C PRO A 31 4.29 4.41 12.22
N TYR A 32 5.14 4.57 13.22
CA TYR A 32 5.14 3.73 14.41
C TYR A 32 3.78 3.78 15.11
N GLU A 33 3.32 2.66 15.65
CA GLU A 33 2.01 2.52 16.30
C GLU A 33 0.83 2.78 15.37
N THR A 34 0.98 2.51 14.09
CA THR A 34 -0.09 2.63 13.10
C THR A 34 -0.35 1.30 12.44
N PHE A 35 -1.59 0.99 12.22
CA PHE A 35 -1.98 -0.13 11.37
C PHE A 35 -2.94 0.34 10.27
N LYS A 36 -2.94 -0.39 9.18
CA LYS A 36 -3.81 -0.18 8.03
C LYS A 36 -4.48 -1.50 7.68
N LEU A 37 -5.78 -1.46 7.52
CA LEU A 37 -6.59 -2.56 7.01
C LEU A 37 -7.13 -2.17 5.64
N GLU A 38 -6.96 -3.04 4.68
CA GLU A 38 -7.40 -2.85 3.31
C GLU A 38 -8.16 -4.06 2.84
N PHE A 39 -9.31 -3.83 2.23
CA PHE A 39 -10.15 -4.87 1.65
C PHE A 39 -10.55 -4.48 0.24
N ALA A 40 -10.19 -5.32 -0.73
CA ALA A 40 -10.58 -5.15 -2.12
C ALA A 40 -11.41 -6.34 -2.61
N ASN A 41 -12.42 -6.02 -3.41
CA ASN A 41 -13.28 -7.02 -4.05
C ASN A 41 -13.49 -6.68 -5.51
N GLN A 42 -13.52 -7.70 -6.36
CA GLN A 42 -13.80 -7.53 -7.78
C GLN A 42 -15.25 -7.06 -7.98
N ILE A 43 -15.45 -6.00 -8.78
CA ILE A 43 -16.77 -5.40 -8.98
C ILE A 43 -17.62 -6.21 -9.95
N THR A 44 -16.99 -6.81 -10.97
CA THR A 44 -17.68 -7.48 -12.08
C THR A 44 -17.89 -8.98 -11.87
N ASP A 45 -17.13 -9.59 -10.98
CA ASP A 45 -17.20 -11.00 -10.66
C ASP A 45 -16.76 -11.19 -9.21
N ASP A 46 -17.63 -11.74 -8.36
CA ASP A 46 -17.42 -11.90 -6.91
C ASP A 46 -16.29 -12.88 -6.55
N GLN A 47 -15.40 -13.18 -7.50
CA GLN A 47 -14.42 -14.24 -7.34
C GLN A 47 -13.06 -13.78 -6.80
N THR A 48 -12.70 -12.50 -6.94
CA THR A 48 -11.41 -11.99 -6.44
C THR A 48 -11.61 -11.17 -5.18
N GLN A 49 -11.00 -11.60 -4.09
CA GLN A 49 -11.02 -10.93 -2.79
C GLN A 49 -9.61 -10.79 -2.27
N LEU A 50 -9.28 -9.63 -1.78
CA LEU A 50 -7.96 -9.28 -1.26
C LEU A 50 -8.13 -8.63 0.11
N LEU A 51 -7.31 -9.02 1.06
CA LEU A 51 -7.25 -8.43 2.39
C LEU A 51 -5.79 -8.20 2.73
N TRP A 52 -5.46 -6.99 3.16
CA TRP A 52 -4.15 -6.63 3.69
C TRP A 52 -4.27 -6.02 5.08
N LEU A 53 -3.36 -6.40 5.94
CA LEU A 53 -3.15 -5.81 7.25
C LEU A 53 -1.69 -5.39 7.35
N ASP A 54 -1.45 -4.09 7.39
CA ASP A 54 -0.11 -3.52 7.54
C ASP A 54 0.06 -2.95 8.95
N ALA A 55 1.24 -3.08 9.52
CA ALA A 55 1.57 -2.55 10.83
C ALA A 55 2.96 -1.91 10.85
N GLY A 56 3.02 -0.65 11.32
CA GLY A 56 4.27 0.05 11.56
C GLY A 56 4.91 -0.40 12.88
N ILE A 57 5.96 -1.24 12.80
CA ILE A 57 6.66 -1.83 13.92
C ILE A 57 7.95 -1.06 14.18
N GLY A 58 7.94 -0.14 15.13
CA GLY A 58 9.12 0.69 15.42
C GLY A 58 9.41 1.73 14.32
N LYS A 59 10.62 2.33 14.41
CA LYS A 59 10.97 3.49 13.57
C LYS A 59 11.26 3.14 12.11
N SER A 60 11.66 1.92 11.83
CA SER A 60 12.16 1.53 10.51
C SER A 60 11.51 0.28 9.94
N LEU A 61 10.69 -0.43 10.70
CA LEU A 61 10.08 -1.70 10.28
C LEU A 61 8.60 -1.54 10.00
N GLU A 62 8.13 -2.24 8.99
CA GLU A 62 6.72 -2.46 8.66
C GLU A 62 6.52 -3.94 8.36
N ALA A 63 5.46 -4.51 8.89
CA ALA A 63 5.04 -5.88 8.59
C ALA A 63 3.68 -5.84 7.92
N THR A 64 3.50 -6.66 6.90
CA THR A 64 2.25 -6.86 6.18
C THR A 64 1.84 -8.32 6.26
N PHE A 65 0.57 -8.55 6.56
CA PHE A 65 -0.08 -9.82 6.36
C PHE A 65 -1.14 -9.66 5.28
N SER A 66 -1.12 -10.51 4.28
CA SER A 66 -2.11 -10.45 3.20
C SER A 66 -2.74 -11.81 2.93
N THR A 67 -3.99 -11.77 2.47
CA THR A 67 -4.68 -12.93 1.92
C THR A 67 -5.29 -12.56 0.58
N GLU A 68 -5.13 -13.44 -0.40
CA GLU A 68 -5.69 -13.28 -1.73
C GLU A 68 -6.48 -14.52 -2.12
N ARG A 69 -7.65 -14.31 -2.66
CA ARG A 69 -8.50 -15.34 -3.23
C ARG A 69 -8.86 -14.98 -4.67
N PHE A 70 -8.53 -15.83 -5.61
CA PHE A 70 -8.86 -15.67 -7.03
C PHE A 70 -9.85 -16.77 -7.44
N GLY A 71 -11.10 -16.40 -7.62
CA GLY A 71 -12.14 -17.34 -8.03
C GLY A 71 -12.30 -18.50 -7.06
N ARG A 72 -12.16 -19.72 -7.55
CA ARG A 72 -12.24 -20.97 -6.79
C ARG A 72 -10.88 -21.48 -6.33
N GLU A 73 -9.81 -20.72 -6.56
CA GLU A 73 -8.47 -21.11 -6.12
C GLU A 73 -8.39 -21.10 -4.58
N PRO A 74 -7.50 -21.90 -3.99
CA PRO A 74 -7.18 -21.81 -2.58
C PRO A 74 -6.75 -20.40 -2.19
N VAL A 75 -7.12 -19.98 -0.98
CA VAL A 75 -6.66 -18.70 -0.43
C VAL A 75 -5.14 -18.73 -0.34
N LYS A 76 -4.48 -17.70 -0.91
CA LYS A 76 -3.05 -17.47 -0.78
C LYS A 76 -2.83 -16.52 0.39
N THR A 77 -1.85 -16.82 1.21
CA THR A 77 -1.41 -15.93 2.30
C THR A 77 0.02 -15.52 2.08
N SER A 78 0.37 -14.30 2.47
CA SER A 78 1.74 -13.80 2.45
C SER A 78 2.02 -13.00 3.71
N GLU A 79 3.19 -13.17 4.27
CA GLU A 79 3.74 -12.34 5.32
C GLU A 79 4.97 -11.61 4.76
N ASP A 80 4.93 -10.31 4.83
CA ASP A 80 5.95 -9.46 4.26
C ASP A 80 6.61 -8.61 5.35
N LEU A 81 7.87 -8.28 5.17
CA LEU A 81 8.60 -7.39 6.06
C LEU A 81 9.38 -6.36 5.25
N MET A 82 9.26 -5.10 5.63
CA MET A 82 10.00 -4.00 5.05
C MET A 82 10.86 -3.30 6.10
N TYR A 83 12.10 -2.99 5.73
CA TYR A 83 13.00 -2.13 6.48
C TYR A 83 13.27 -0.84 5.71
N SER A 84 12.82 0.30 6.25
CA SER A 84 13.06 1.62 5.72
C SER A 84 14.40 2.15 6.24
N VAL A 85 15.35 2.35 5.33
CA VAL A 85 16.68 2.91 5.64
C VAL A 85 16.60 4.43 5.74
N ILE A 86 15.93 5.04 4.77
CA ILE A 86 15.73 6.49 4.67
C ILE A 86 14.26 6.72 4.35
N SER A 87 13.62 7.62 5.09
CA SER A 87 12.24 8.02 4.80
C SER A 87 12.20 9.04 3.66
N ALA A 88 11.23 8.89 2.76
CA ALA A 88 10.99 9.85 1.69
C ALA A 88 10.45 11.17 2.26
N LEU A 89 11.18 12.25 2.10
CA LEU A 89 10.78 13.59 2.51
C LEU A 89 10.56 14.45 1.26
N PRO A 90 9.37 15.07 1.09
CA PRO A 90 9.04 15.86 -0.08
C PRO A 90 10.07 16.96 -0.38
N GLY A 91 10.61 16.99 -1.60
CA GLY A 91 11.59 17.97 -2.04
C GLY A 91 12.95 17.94 -1.31
N VAL A 92 13.19 16.99 -0.41
CA VAL A 92 14.38 16.96 0.46
C VAL A 92 15.21 15.72 0.25
N SER A 93 14.62 14.53 0.38
CA SER A 93 15.35 13.28 0.25
C SER A 93 14.50 12.16 -0.31
N PRO A 94 15.08 11.29 -1.17
CA PRO A 94 14.41 10.06 -1.56
C PRO A 94 14.26 9.11 -0.35
N GLY A 95 13.20 8.33 -0.36
CA GLY A 95 13.08 7.16 0.51
C GLY A 95 13.84 5.98 -0.07
N ILE A 96 14.42 5.16 0.81
CA ILE A 96 15.09 3.90 0.44
C ILE A 96 14.62 2.83 1.41
N ALA A 97 14.11 1.72 0.87
CA ALA A 97 13.71 0.58 1.66
C ALA A 97 14.10 -0.74 1.00
N PHE A 98 14.23 -1.75 1.82
CA PHE A 98 14.44 -3.14 1.42
C PHE A 98 13.42 -4.02 2.13
N GLY A 99 13.07 -5.12 1.51
CA GLY A 99 12.14 -6.02 2.14
C GLY A 99 12.14 -7.43 1.57
N VAL A 100 11.33 -8.24 2.18
CA VAL A 100 11.05 -9.61 1.76
C VAL A 100 9.55 -9.81 1.74
N GLN A 101 9.05 -10.35 0.65
CA GLN A 101 7.66 -10.78 0.51
C GLN A 101 7.59 -12.29 0.61
N ASP A 102 6.48 -12.78 1.19
CA ASP A 102 6.21 -14.19 1.45
C ASP A 102 7.34 -14.86 2.26
N ILE A 103 7.58 -14.35 3.46
CA ILE A 103 8.63 -14.85 4.36
C ILE A 103 8.46 -16.34 4.63
N ALA A 104 7.23 -16.81 4.85
CA ALA A 104 6.93 -18.23 5.08
C ALA A 104 7.04 -19.08 3.81
N ASN A 105 7.15 -18.48 2.63
CA ASN A 105 7.22 -19.15 1.33
C ASN A 105 6.00 -20.03 1.06
N THR A 106 4.84 -19.56 1.45
CA THR A 106 3.56 -20.28 1.36
C THR A 106 2.79 -19.96 0.08
N SER A 107 3.08 -18.83 -0.55
CA SER A 107 2.43 -18.44 -1.80
C SER A 107 3.02 -19.15 -3.01
N GLN A 108 2.27 -19.22 -4.11
CA GLN A 108 2.77 -19.77 -5.38
C GLN A 108 3.85 -18.89 -6.01
N ASP A 109 3.86 -17.60 -5.67
CA ASP A 109 4.84 -16.65 -6.17
C ASP A 109 6.18 -16.79 -5.48
N HIS A 110 6.24 -17.52 -4.37
CA HIS A 110 7.41 -17.80 -3.55
C HIS A 110 8.08 -16.55 -2.96
N ARG A 111 8.93 -16.77 -1.98
CA ARG A 111 9.71 -15.70 -1.35
C ARG A 111 10.48 -14.89 -2.37
N ARG A 112 10.35 -13.56 -2.30
CA ARG A 112 11.14 -12.62 -3.10
C ARG A 112 11.64 -11.48 -2.23
N PHE A 113 12.88 -11.07 -2.49
CA PHE A 113 13.48 -9.88 -1.90
C PHE A 113 13.21 -8.68 -2.80
N TYR A 114 13.19 -7.49 -2.24
CA TYR A 114 13.08 -6.28 -3.03
C TYR A 114 13.93 -5.15 -2.47
N GLY A 115 14.32 -4.25 -3.37
CA GLY A 115 14.86 -2.95 -3.05
C GLY A 115 14.04 -1.88 -3.76
N VAL A 116 13.71 -0.79 -3.08
CA VAL A 116 12.86 0.26 -3.60
C VAL A 116 13.36 1.65 -3.20
N VAL A 117 13.23 2.58 -4.14
CA VAL A 117 13.45 4.01 -3.95
C VAL A 117 12.15 4.72 -4.28
N THR A 118 11.72 5.65 -3.42
CA THR A 118 10.57 6.53 -3.66
C THR A 118 11.02 7.97 -3.56
N ILE A 119 10.80 8.74 -4.61
CA ILE A 119 11.04 10.17 -4.69
C ILE A 119 9.69 10.85 -4.51
N ARG A 120 9.68 11.90 -3.68
CA ARG A 120 8.50 12.72 -3.42
C ARG A 120 8.80 14.16 -3.79
N GLU A 121 8.13 14.67 -4.79
CA GLU A 121 8.35 16.05 -5.23
C GLU A 121 7.04 16.84 -5.16
N PRO A 122 7.09 18.06 -4.63
CA PRO A 122 5.92 18.91 -4.57
C PRO A 122 5.40 19.24 -5.97
N THR A 123 4.10 19.27 -6.13
CA THR A 123 3.42 19.68 -7.36
C THR A 123 2.21 20.53 -7.04
N GLU A 124 1.93 21.48 -7.90
CA GLU A 124 0.71 22.29 -7.79
C GLU A 124 -0.52 21.46 -8.15
N THR A 125 -1.54 21.54 -7.30
CA THR A 125 -2.83 20.88 -7.48
C THR A 125 -3.96 21.90 -7.35
N PHE A 126 -5.21 21.45 -7.52
CA PHE A 126 -6.39 22.32 -7.34
C PHE A 126 -6.52 22.89 -5.92
N ASP A 127 -5.99 22.20 -4.91
CA ASP A 127 -6.11 22.56 -3.49
C ASP A 127 -4.80 23.11 -2.90
N GLY A 128 -3.77 23.33 -3.72
CA GLY A 128 -2.46 23.78 -3.30
C GLY A 128 -1.36 22.78 -3.62
N GLU A 129 -0.21 22.94 -2.99
CA GLU A 129 0.98 22.14 -3.24
C GLU A 129 0.90 20.80 -2.47
N ILE A 130 0.91 19.70 -3.20
CA ILE A 130 0.86 18.34 -2.65
C ILE A 130 1.94 17.50 -3.35
N PRO A 131 2.72 16.67 -2.64
CA PRO A 131 3.77 15.88 -3.29
C PRO A 131 3.19 14.72 -4.10
N TYR A 132 3.69 14.55 -5.35
CA TYR A 132 3.57 13.30 -6.08
C TYR A 132 4.66 12.32 -5.66
N ASP A 133 4.42 11.03 -5.88
CA ASP A 133 5.36 9.96 -5.57
C ASP A 133 5.79 9.26 -6.86
N LEU A 134 7.11 9.16 -7.09
CA LEU A 134 7.71 8.32 -8.11
C LEU A 134 8.47 7.19 -7.43
N THR A 135 8.10 5.95 -7.73
CA THR A 135 8.69 4.75 -7.13
C THR A 135 9.35 3.91 -8.20
N VAL A 136 10.58 3.49 -7.94
CA VAL A 136 11.31 2.53 -8.76
C VAL A 136 11.98 1.50 -7.87
N GLY A 137 12.07 0.27 -8.35
CA GLY A 137 12.68 -0.79 -7.58
C GLY A 137 12.86 -2.06 -8.38
N PHE A 138 13.24 -3.10 -7.67
CA PHE A 138 13.40 -4.42 -8.24
C PHE A 138 12.99 -5.50 -7.25
N TYR A 139 12.46 -6.58 -7.78
CA TYR A 139 12.33 -7.85 -7.08
C TYR A 139 13.47 -8.78 -7.48
N TYR A 140 13.95 -9.53 -6.53
CA TYR A 140 14.92 -10.59 -6.74
C TYR A 140 14.39 -11.92 -6.20
N ARG A 141 14.27 -12.91 -7.07
CA ARG A 141 13.93 -14.30 -6.74
C ARG A 141 15.01 -15.24 -7.29
N LYS A 142 15.01 -15.49 -8.58
CA LYS A 142 16.05 -16.16 -9.36
C LYS A 142 16.71 -15.18 -10.33
N ASN A 143 15.94 -14.20 -10.77
CA ASN A 143 16.32 -13.11 -11.64
C ASN A 143 15.87 -11.78 -11.03
N LEU A 144 16.38 -10.69 -11.57
CA LEU A 144 15.95 -9.33 -11.27
C LEU A 144 14.76 -8.96 -12.13
N TYR A 145 13.69 -8.48 -11.48
CA TYR A 145 12.48 -7.99 -12.13
C TYR A 145 12.28 -6.54 -11.72
N PRO A 146 12.54 -5.56 -12.61
CA PRO A 146 12.33 -4.16 -12.29
C PRO A 146 10.84 -3.86 -12.17
N PHE A 147 10.51 -2.95 -11.28
CA PHE A 147 9.18 -2.37 -11.17
C PHE A 147 9.25 -0.85 -11.06
N PHE A 148 8.17 -0.20 -11.42
CA PHE A 148 8.03 1.24 -11.25
C PHE A 148 6.58 1.62 -11.02
N GLY A 149 6.36 2.77 -10.41
CA GLY A 149 5.04 3.31 -10.20
C GLY A 149 5.04 4.81 -9.93
N PHE A 150 3.89 5.40 -10.12
CA PHE A 150 3.67 6.82 -10.00
C PHE A 150 2.33 7.10 -9.35
N ALA A 151 2.31 8.00 -8.37
CA ALA A 151 1.10 8.47 -7.73
C ALA A 151 1.02 9.99 -7.83
N LEU A 152 -0.01 10.49 -8.52
CA LEU A 152 -0.26 11.90 -8.75
C LEU A 152 -1.48 12.36 -7.96
N PRO A 153 -1.33 13.23 -6.95
CA PRO A 153 -2.46 13.88 -6.32
C PRO A 153 -3.06 14.91 -7.30
N LEU A 154 -4.38 14.86 -7.48
CA LEU A 154 -5.13 15.90 -8.19
C LEU A 154 -5.66 16.94 -7.20
N SER A 155 -5.89 16.52 -5.96
CA SER A 155 -6.35 17.33 -4.83
C SER A 155 -5.99 16.62 -3.51
N HIS A 156 -6.27 17.25 -2.37
CA HIS A 156 -6.13 16.59 -1.06
C HIS A 156 -7.01 15.32 -0.90
N LYS A 157 -8.03 15.18 -1.76
CA LYS A 157 -8.97 14.06 -1.68
C LYS A 157 -8.85 13.06 -2.80
N VAL A 158 -8.22 13.42 -3.92
CA VAL A 158 -8.17 12.56 -5.11
C VAL A 158 -6.74 12.35 -5.55
N LYS A 159 -6.37 11.08 -5.72
CA LYS A 159 -5.06 10.66 -6.23
C LYS A 159 -5.24 9.65 -7.36
N VAL A 160 -4.46 9.77 -8.41
CA VAL A 160 -4.36 8.80 -9.50
C VAL A 160 -3.06 8.04 -9.37
N MET A 161 -3.12 6.73 -9.61
CA MET A 161 -1.96 5.85 -9.49
C MET A 161 -1.81 5.00 -10.74
N ILE A 162 -0.57 4.79 -11.16
CA ILE A 162 -0.20 3.84 -12.21
C ILE A 162 1.06 3.10 -11.78
N GLU A 163 1.15 1.83 -12.12
CA GLU A 163 2.34 1.04 -11.84
C GLU A 163 2.54 -0.09 -12.85
N ASN A 164 3.75 -0.61 -12.87
CA ASN A 164 4.08 -1.87 -13.49
C ASN A 164 4.97 -2.66 -12.51
N ASN A 165 4.50 -3.81 -12.08
CA ASN A 165 5.20 -4.65 -11.10
C ASN A 165 6.25 -5.59 -11.72
N GLY A 166 6.63 -5.34 -13.00
CA GLY A 166 7.56 -6.16 -13.76
C GLY A 166 6.89 -7.30 -14.53
N ASP A 167 5.62 -7.57 -14.27
CA ASP A 167 4.84 -8.63 -14.91
C ASP A 167 3.61 -8.05 -15.62
N ARG A 168 2.88 -7.15 -14.98
CA ARG A 168 1.66 -6.55 -15.51
C ARG A 168 1.48 -5.10 -15.06
N PRO A 169 0.86 -4.26 -15.92
CA PRO A 169 0.46 -2.92 -15.53
C PRO A 169 -0.77 -2.95 -14.62
N ALA A 170 -0.84 -1.97 -13.73
CA ALA A 170 -2.02 -1.67 -12.93
C ALA A 170 -2.21 -0.15 -12.85
N GLY A 171 -3.43 0.28 -12.55
CA GLY A 171 -3.78 1.67 -12.35
C GLY A 171 -4.90 1.81 -11.33
N GLY A 172 -5.11 3.01 -10.82
CA GLY A 172 -6.19 3.24 -9.88
C GLY A 172 -6.44 4.70 -9.60
N ILE A 173 -7.61 4.94 -8.99
CA ILE A 173 -8.01 6.23 -8.46
C ILE A 173 -8.35 6.03 -6.99
N GLU A 174 -7.80 6.87 -6.12
CA GLU A 174 -8.10 6.89 -4.70
C GLU A 174 -8.89 8.15 -4.35
N TYR A 175 -9.92 7.97 -3.53
CA TYR A 175 -10.67 9.04 -2.90
C TYR A 175 -10.52 8.97 -1.38
N VAL A 176 -9.90 9.97 -0.79
CA VAL A 176 -9.71 10.11 0.65
C VAL A 176 -10.95 10.78 1.26
N SER A 177 -11.78 10.01 1.93
CA SER A 177 -12.99 10.50 2.59
C SER A 177 -12.67 11.21 3.92
N SER A 178 -11.74 10.63 4.68
CA SER A 178 -11.26 11.19 5.94
C SER A 178 -9.80 10.78 6.18
N HIS A 179 -9.18 11.29 7.25
CA HIS A 179 -7.82 10.88 7.60
C HIS A 179 -7.66 9.38 7.90
N ALA A 180 -8.76 8.69 8.18
CA ALA A 180 -8.75 7.27 8.53
C ALA A 180 -9.32 6.37 7.42
N LEU A 181 -10.04 6.93 6.44
CA LEU A 181 -10.81 6.13 5.48
C LEU A 181 -10.61 6.65 4.06
N SER A 182 -10.22 5.74 3.17
CA SER A 182 -10.20 5.99 1.73
C SER A 182 -10.83 4.85 0.94
N PHE A 183 -11.22 5.17 -0.28
CA PHE A 183 -11.82 4.26 -1.25
C PHE A 183 -10.98 4.28 -2.51
N ARG A 184 -10.73 3.12 -3.10
CA ARG A 184 -10.00 3.02 -4.36
C ARG A 184 -10.79 2.24 -5.41
N LEU A 185 -10.63 2.65 -6.64
CA LEU A 185 -11.02 1.89 -7.81
C LEU A 185 -9.73 1.47 -8.52
N LEU A 186 -9.47 0.18 -8.57
CA LEU A 186 -8.22 -0.38 -9.06
C LEU A 186 -8.46 -1.18 -10.34
N PHE A 187 -7.54 -1.04 -11.28
CA PHE A 187 -7.52 -1.75 -12.55
C PHE A 187 -6.25 -2.60 -12.61
N ARG A 188 -6.39 -3.93 -12.46
CA ARG A 188 -5.29 -4.90 -12.48
C ARG A 188 -5.45 -5.83 -13.69
N GLY A 189 -4.81 -5.51 -14.80
CA GLY A 189 -5.04 -6.24 -16.05
C GLY A 189 -6.49 -6.11 -16.52
N ALA A 190 -7.22 -7.23 -16.62
CA ALA A 190 -8.64 -7.25 -17.00
C ALA A 190 -9.60 -7.07 -15.80
N ASN A 191 -9.10 -7.05 -14.58
CA ASN A 191 -9.92 -7.01 -13.36
C ASN A 191 -10.11 -5.59 -12.86
N THR A 192 -11.33 -5.24 -12.47
CA THR A 192 -11.66 -4.00 -11.79
C THR A 192 -12.06 -4.32 -10.36
N LEU A 193 -11.37 -3.71 -9.40
CA LEU A 193 -11.56 -3.93 -7.97
C LEU A 193 -12.05 -2.65 -7.31
N GLY A 194 -13.06 -2.77 -6.46
CA GLY A 194 -13.41 -1.77 -5.47
C GLY A 194 -12.68 -2.07 -4.18
N ASP A 195 -12.07 -1.07 -3.58
CA ASP A 195 -11.21 -1.22 -2.43
C ASP A 195 -11.54 -0.18 -1.37
N VAL A 196 -11.51 -0.60 -0.12
CA VAL A 196 -11.72 0.23 1.08
C VAL A 196 -10.51 0.07 1.99
N MET A 197 -9.92 1.19 2.35
CA MET A 197 -8.74 1.24 3.19
C MET A 197 -9.05 2.02 4.47
N TRP A 198 -8.71 1.44 5.61
CA TRP A 198 -8.86 2.06 6.91
C TRP A 198 -7.53 2.07 7.66
N THR A 199 -7.16 3.23 8.19
CA THR A 199 -5.91 3.44 8.92
C THR A 199 -6.22 3.95 10.32
N ALA A 200 -5.56 3.38 11.33
CA ALA A 200 -5.67 3.83 12.71
C ALA A 200 -4.33 3.81 13.42
N ARG A 201 -4.19 4.65 14.44
CA ARG A 201 -3.05 4.70 15.35
C ARG A 201 -3.48 4.23 16.73
N PHE A 202 -2.65 3.44 17.41
CA PHE A 202 -2.88 2.93 18.76
C PHE A 202 -1.82 3.41 19.76
#